data_8349a4474426b6cc68bab828075cd231
#
_entry.id   8349a4474426b6cc68bab828075cd231
#
_cell.length_a   1.000
_cell.length_b   1.000
_cell.length_c   1.000
_cell.angle_alpha   90.00
_cell.angle_beta   90.00
_cell.angle_gamma   90.00
#
_symmetry.space_group_name_H-M   'P 1'
#
loop_
_entity.id
_entity.type
_entity.pdbx_description
1 polymer ?
#
loop_
_entity_poly.entity_id
_entity_poly.type
_entity_poly.pdbx_seq_one_letter_code
_entity_poly.pdbx_strand_id
1 'polypeptide(L)'
;MDETVDLDAIALATSGAVGSDLANMINEAAINAVKEGREFVSQKDLFAAVEQVLVGKEKKDRIMSKEERRIVSYHEVGHALISALQKNSEPVQKITIVPRTMGALGYVMQVPEEEKYLNTEAELRDMLVGLVGGRAAEEVVFDTVTTGAANDIEKATSIARNMITRYGMSKRFGLVGLATVESQYLEGRTALNCSDETAAAIDEEVVAMIKESYDQALQMLRENRELMDKLAAFLICLLYTSPSPRDRG
;
A
#
# COMPACT_ATOMS: atom_id res chain seq x y z
N MET A 1 -17.01 16.99 -18.34
CA MET A 1 -16.21 15.74 -18.43
C MET A 1 -16.20 15.31 -19.88
N ASP A 2 -15.16 14.61 -20.28
CA ASP A 2 -15.08 13.91 -21.56
C ASP A 2 -16.10 12.73 -21.58
N GLU A 3 -16.70 12.44 -22.71
CA GLU A 3 -17.68 11.35 -22.86
C GLU A 3 -17.04 9.95 -22.68
N THR A 4 -15.70 9.85 -22.74
CA THR A 4 -14.95 8.60 -22.56
C THR A 4 -14.60 8.29 -21.11
N VAL A 5 -15.04 9.12 -20.14
CA VAL A 5 -14.75 8.93 -18.72
C VAL A 5 -15.57 7.78 -18.14
N ASP A 6 -14.87 6.78 -17.62
CA ASP A 6 -15.41 5.67 -16.85
C ASP A 6 -15.48 6.04 -15.37
N LEU A 7 -16.68 6.41 -14.91
CA LEU A 7 -16.92 6.79 -13.51
C LEU A 7 -16.92 5.58 -12.57
N ASP A 8 -17.27 4.39 -13.06
CA ASP A 8 -17.28 3.17 -12.24
C ASP A 8 -15.84 2.78 -11.86
N ALA A 9 -14.89 2.91 -12.80
CA ALA A 9 -13.47 2.72 -12.51
C ALA A 9 -12.93 3.72 -11.47
N ILE A 10 -13.42 4.98 -11.50
CA ILE A 10 -13.05 5.99 -10.49
C ILE A 10 -13.69 5.67 -9.14
N ALA A 11 -14.95 5.24 -9.11
CA ALA A 11 -15.63 4.86 -7.89
C ALA A 11 -14.91 3.70 -7.18
N LEU A 12 -14.50 2.67 -7.92
CA LEU A 12 -13.71 1.56 -7.40
C LEU A 12 -12.35 2.04 -6.83
N ALA A 13 -11.66 2.91 -7.56
CA ALA A 13 -10.36 3.46 -7.12
C ALA A 13 -10.47 4.39 -5.90
N THR A 14 -11.67 4.87 -5.57
CA THR A 14 -11.97 5.77 -4.45
C THR A 14 -12.80 5.12 -3.36
N SER A 15 -12.88 3.81 -3.34
CA SER A 15 -13.63 3.07 -2.31
C SER A 15 -13.15 3.46 -0.90
N GLY A 16 -14.10 3.81 -0.02
CA GLY A 16 -13.81 4.31 1.33
C GLY A 16 -13.50 5.82 1.43
N ALA A 17 -13.41 6.55 0.32
CA ALA A 17 -13.26 8.00 0.34
C ALA A 17 -14.55 8.69 0.83
N VAL A 18 -14.39 9.76 1.63
CA VAL A 18 -15.53 10.55 2.09
C VAL A 18 -15.92 11.62 1.05
N GLY A 19 -17.15 12.15 1.16
CA GLY A 19 -17.68 13.11 0.20
C GLY A 19 -16.80 14.35 -0.03
N SER A 20 -16.09 14.82 1.01
CA SER A 20 -15.12 15.91 0.88
C SER A 20 -13.92 15.55 0.01
N ASP A 21 -13.43 14.29 0.09
CA ASP A 21 -12.33 13.82 -0.72
C ASP A 21 -12.74 13.73 -2.19
N LEU A 22 -13.94 13.18 -2.46
CA LEU A 22 -14.50 13.11 -3.81
C LEU A 22 -14.67 14.49 -4.44
N ALA A 23 -15.18 15.47 -3.68
CA ALA A 23 -15.30 16.85 -4.14
C ALA A 23 -13.92 17.46 -4.46
N ASN A 24 -12.93 17.21 -3.60
CA ASN A 24 -11.56 17.66 -3.83
C ASN A 24 -10.92 17.00 -5.07
N MET A 25 -11.15 15.70 -5.28
CA MET A 25 -10.69 14.98 -6.48
C MET A 25 -11.23 15.59 -7.77
N ILE A 26 -12.53 15.92 -7.82
CA ILE A 26 -13.13 16.57 -8.99
C ILE A 26 -12.50 17.94 -9.24
N ASN A 27 -12.29 18.74 -8.20
CA ASN A 27 -11.64 20.04 -8.32
C ASN A 27 -10.19 19.94 -8.83
N GLU A 28 -9.39 19.02 -8.27
CA GLU A 28 -8.01 18.80 -8.71
C GLU A 28 -7.96 18.25 -10.16
N ALA A 29 -8.89 17.39 -10.55
CA ALA A 29 -8.99 16.92 -11.94
C ALA A 29 -9.30 18.07 -12.92
N ALA A 30 -10.21 18.98 -12.55
CA ALA A 30 -10.51 20.16 -13.35
C ALA A 30 -9.28 21.09 -13.47
N ILE A 31 -8.54 21.30 -12.38
CA ILE A 31 -7.30 22.07 -12.39
C ILE A 31 -6.24 21.42 -13.29
N ASN A 32 -6.12 20.08 -13.29
CA ASN A 32 -5.19 19.36 -14.15
C ASN A 32 -5.54 19.52 -15.63
N ALA A 33 -6.83 19.41 -16.00
CA ALA A 33 -7.28 19.65 -17.37
C ALA A 33 -6.95 21.06 -17.86
N VAL A 34 -7.21 22.08 -17.03
CA VAL A 34 -6.91 23.50 -17.37
C VAL A 34 -5.40 23.74 -17.52
N LYS A 35 -4.57 23.15 -16.65
CA LYS A 35 -3.09 23.24 -16.76
C LYS A 35 -2.55 22.66 -18.07
N GLU A 36 -3.21 21.65 -18.62
CA GLU A 36 -2.87 21.03 -19.89
C GLU A 36 -3.59 21.71 -21.10
N GLY A 37 -4.30 22.81 -20.88
CA GLY A 37 -4.99 23.59 -21.91
C GLY A 37 -6.25 22.91 -22.47
N ARG A 38 -6.87 22.01 -21.71
CA ARG A 38 -8.07 21.28 -22.11
C ARG A 38 -9.33 21.86 -21.45
N GLU A 39 -10.44 21.85 -22.16
CA GLU A 39 -11.74 22.31 -21.69
C GLU A 39 -12.52 21.23 -20.92
N PHE A 40 -12.17 19.95 -21.11
CA PHE A 40 -12.85 18.80 -20.52
C PHE A 40 -11.90 17.97 -19.66
N VAL A 41 -12.42 17.48 -18.55
CA VAL A 41 -11.72 16.55 -17.67
C VAL A 41 -11.72 15.15 -18.29
N SER A 42 -10.55 14.55 -18.42
CA SER A 42 -10.33 13.20 -18.94
C SER A 42 -10.17 12.17 -17.81
N GLN A 43 -10.24 10.89 -18.16
CA GLN A 43 -9.94 9.77 -17.24
C GLN A 43 -8.58 9.91 -16.56
N LYS A 44 -7.56 10.36 -17.32
CA LYS A 44 -6.20 10.60 -16.81
C LYS A 44 -6.18 11.65 -15.69
N ASP A 45 -6.96 12.72 -15.84
CA ASP A 45 -7.03 13.78 -14.82
C ASP A 45 -7.66 13.30 -13.53
N LEU A 46 -8.70 12.49 -13.65
CA LEU A 46 -9.39 11.90 -12.51
C LEU A 46 -8.46 10.94 -11.74
N PHE A 47 -7.77 10.01 -12.41
CA PHE A 47 -6.81 9.14 -11.74
C PHE A 47 -5.65 9.91 -11.11
N ALA A 48 -5.14 10.95 -11.78
CA ALA A 48 -4.10 11.81 -11.20
C ALA A 48 -4.61 12.56 -9.95
N ALA A 49 -5.87 12.99 -9.95
CA ALA A 49 -6.50 13.62 -8.80
C ALA A 49 -6.76 12.64 -7.65
N VAL A 50 -7.18 11.40 -7.94
CA VAL A 50 -7.30 10.31 -6.96
C VAL A 50 -5.95 10.09 -6.25
N GLU A 51 -4.87 9.92 -7.01
CA GLU A 51 -3.53 9.78 -6.44
C GLU A 51 -3.15 10.98 -5.56
N GLN A 52 -3.41 12.19 -6.04
CA GLN A 52 -3.04 13.41 -5.31
C GLN A 52 -3.78 13.55 -3.98
N VAL A 53 -5.05 13.16 -3.92
CA VAL A 53 -5.86 13.25 -2.70
C VAL A 53 -5.53 12.12 -1.73
N LEU A 54 -5.34 10.88 -2.22
CA LEU A 54 -5.10 9.71 -1.36
C LEU A 54 -3.64 9.59 -0.88
N VAL A 55 -2.67 9.94 -1.72
CA VAL A 55 -1.23 9.72 -1.45
C VAL A 55 -0.45 11.03 -1.29
N GLY A 56 -1.06 12.16 -1.67
CA GLY A 56 -0.46 13.49 -1.64
C GLY A 56 0.19 13.90 -2.96
N LYS A 57 0.54 15.19 -3.06
CA LYS A 57 1.20 15.77 -4.23
C LYS A 57 2.62 15.25 -4.40
N GLU A 58 3.10 15.22 -5.65
CA GLU A 58 4.50 14.93 -5.92
C GLU A 58 5.42 15.97 -5.31
N LYS A 59 6.45 15.51 -4.57
CA LYS A 59 7.54 16.37 -4.09
C LYS A 59 8.59 16.53 -5.17
N LYS A 60 8.53 17.63 -5.91
CA LYS A 60 9.50 17.92 -6.98
C LYS A 60 10.87 18.35 -6.46
N ASP A 61 10.97 18.75 -5.22
CA ASP A 61 12.16 19.34 -4.58
C ASP A 61 12.99 18.28 -3.83
N ARG A 62 12.48 17.08 -3.63
CA ARG A 62 13.20 16.01 -2.94
C ARG A 62 13.95 15.13 -3.95
N ILE A 63 15.26 15.34 -3.99
CA ILE A 63 16.16 14.52 -4.82
C ILE A 63 16.65 13.36 -3.95
N MET A 64 16.19 12.15 -4.23
CA MET A 64 16.76 10.95 -3.62
C MET A 64 18.14 10.67 -4.19
N SER A 65 19.07 10.19 -3.37
CA SER A 65 20.34 9.64 -3.83
C SER A 65 20.11 8.44 -4.76
N LYS A 66 21.12 8.09 -5.55
CA LYS A 66 21.04 6.90 -6.43
C LYS A 66 20.80 5.62 -5.63
N GLU A 67 21.39 5.53 -4.45
CA GLU A 67 21.27 4.39 -3.54
C GLU A 67 19.87 4.31 -2.94
N GLU A 68 19.38 5.40 -2.35
CA GLU A 68 18.00 5.45 -1.83
C GLU A 68 16.97 5.12 -2.90
N ARG A 69 17.12 5.66 -4.10
CA ARG A 69 16.23 5.36 -5.23
C ARG A 69 16.25 3.87 -5.58
N ARG A 70 17.42 3.25 -5.54
CA ARG A 70 17.55 1.82 -5.77
C ARG A 70 16.84 1.02 -4.70
N ILE A 71 17.05 1.35 -3.42
CA ILE A 71 16.39 0.69 -2.29
C ILE A 71 14.88 0.82 -2.40
N VAL A 72 14.35 2.04 -2.60
CA VAL A 72 12.91 2.29 -2.74
C VAL A 72 12.33 1.54 -3.93
N SER A 73 13.06 1.45 -5.05
CA SER A 73 12.58 0.69 -6.23
C SER A 73 12.38 -0.79 -5.91
N TYR A 74 13.31 -1.42 -5.23
CA TYR A 74 13.16 -2.82 -4.84
C TYR A 74 12.09 -3.01 -3.77
N HIS A 75 11.95 -2.06 -2.84
CA HIS A 75 10.89 -2.06 -1.84
C HIS A 75 9.50 -2.08 -2.49
N GLU A 76 9.23 -1.14 -3.39
CA GLU A 76 7.93 -1.05 -4.08
C GLU A 76 7.70 -2.25 -5.03
N VAL A 77 8.74 -2.70 -5.72
CA VAL A 77 8.65 -3.92 -6.55
C VAL A 77 8.38 -5.15 -5.68
N GLY A 78 8.94 -5.21 -4.47
CA GLY A 78 8.67 -6.29 -3.51
C GLY A 78 7.19 -6.41 -3.18
N HIS A 79 6.55 -5.30 -2.82
CA HIS A 79 5.10 -5.25 -2.60
C HIS A 79 4.31 -5.68 -3.83
N ALA A 80 4.62 -5.08 -4.97
CA ALA A 80 3.88 -5.32 -6.21
C ALA A 80 4.03 -6.76 -6.71
N LEU A 81 5.23 -7.33 -6.64
CA LEU A 81 5.52 -8.67 -7.11
C LEU A 81 4.82 -9.72 -6.23
N ILE A 82 4.86 -9.57 -4.92
CA ILE A 82 4.14 -10.46 -4.00
C ILE A 82 2.64 -10.40 -4.30
N SER A 83 2.07 -9.19 -4.40
CA SER A 83 0.65 -9.04 -4.70
C SER A 83 0.27 -9.68 -6.03
N ALA A 84 1.08 -9.53 -7.07
CA ALA A 84 0.82 -10.12 -8.38
C ALA A 84 0.95 -11.65 -8.41
N LEU A 85 1.72 -12.24 -7.49
CA LEU A 85 1.90 -13.69 -7.38
C LEU A 85 0.86 -14.36 -6.48
N GLN A 86 0.16 -13.60 -5.65
CA GLN A 86 -0.86 -14.10 -4.74
C GLN A 86 -2.22 -14.19 -5.44
N LYS A 87 -3.00 -15.20 -5.07
CA LYS A 87 -4.31 -15.45 -5.67
C LYS A 87 -5.39 -14.49 -5.17
N ASN A 88 -5.30 -14.06 -3.91
CA ASN A 88 -6.36 -13.29 -3.26
C ASN A 88 -5.95 -11.80 -3.06
N SER A 89 -4.90 -11.35 -3.73
CA SER A 89 -4.49 -9.95 -3.72
C SER A 89 -5.17 -9.16 -4.83
N GLU A 90 -5.43 -7.88 -4.56
CA GLU A 90 -5.97 -6.95 -5.55
C GLU A 90 -4.96 -6.69 -6.68
N PRO A 91 -5.43 -6.48 -7.92
CA PRO A 91 -4.55 -6.21 -9.05
C PRO A 91 -3.68 -4.97 -8.86
N VAL A 92 -2.40 -5.10 -9.18
CA VAL A 92 -1.47 -3.98 -9.18
C VAL A 92 -1.71 -3.13 -10.43
N GLN A 93 -2.16 -1.90 -10.25
CA GLN A 93 -2.41 -0.97 -11.34
C GLN A 93 -1.19 -0.09 -11.64
N LYS A 94 -0.47 0.32 -10.60
CA LYS A 94 0.66 1.25 -10.74
C LYS A 94 1.70 1.05 -9.65
N ILE A 95 2.97 1.19 -10.04
CA ILE A 95 4.10 1.29 -9.12
C ILE A 95 4.80 2.62 -9.37
N THR A 96 5.16 3.34 -8.33
CA THR A 96 5.91 4.60 -8.44
C THR A 96 6.92 4.73 -7.31
N ILE A 97 8.04 5.38 -7.61
CA ILE A 97 9.08 5.75 -6.64
C ILE A 97 9.25 7.27 -6.58
N VAL A 98 8.21 8.02 -6.97
CA VAL A 98 8.18 9.48 -6.86
C VAL A 98 7.72 9.86 -5.47
N PRO A 99 8.55 10.59 -4.67
CA PRO A 99 8.18 10.99 -3.32
C PRO A 99 6.90 11.84 -3.27
N ARG A 100 6.08 11.61 -2.24
CA ARG A 100 4.80 12.31 -2.04
C ARG A 100 4.80 13.17 -0.78
N THR A 101 3.90 14.15 -0.72
CA THR A 101 3.81 15.10 0.41
C THR A 101 3.36 14.44 1.70
N MET A 102 2.65 13.32 1.67
CA MET A 102 2.27 12.53 2.85
C MET A 102 3.38 11.62 3.39
N GLY A 103 4.61 11.76 2.90
CA GLY A 103 5.78 11.09 3.47
C GLY A 103 6.20 9.81 2.75
N ALA A 104 5.38 9.26 1.86
CA ALA A 104 5.73 8.10 1.05
C ALA A 104 6.88 8.44 0.08
N LEU A 105 7.89 7.57 0.00
CA LEU A 105 9.00 7.67 -0.97
C LEU A 105 8.64 7.00 -2.30
N GLY A 106 7.75 6.03 -2.27
CA GLY A 106 7.11 5.36 -3.37
C GLY A 106 5.76 4.82 -2.90
N TYR A 107 5.01 4.17 -3.77
CA TYR A 107 3.83 3.40 -3.42
C TYR A 107 3.42 2.46 -4.55
N VAL A 108 2.71 1.41 -4.18
CA VAL A 108 2.00 0.52 -5.08
C VAL A 108 0.51 0.85 -5.01
N MET A 109 -0.09 1.11 -6.17
CA MET A 109 -1.53 1.32 -6.27
C MET A 109 -2.18 0.02 -6.70
N GLN A 110 -3.08 -0.46 -5.85
CA GLN A 110 -3.96 -1.58 -6.14
C GLN A 110 -5.38 -1.05 -6.28
N VAL A 111 -6.13 -1.58 -7.22
CA VAL A 111 -7.54 -1.22 -7.42
C VAL A 111 -8.35 -2.49 -7.38
N PRO A 112 -9.32 -2.59 -6.47
CA PRO A 112 -10.22 -3.73 -6.41
C PRO A 112 -10.97 -3.90 -7.74
N GLU A 113 -11.21 -5.13 -8.14
CA GLU A 113 -12.07 -5.43 -9.31
C GLU A 113 -13.55 -5.27 -8.97
N GLU A 114 -13.90 -5.47 -7.69
CA GLU A 114 -15.27 -5.37 -7.19
C GLU A 114 -15.30 -4.70 -5.81
N GLU A 115 -16.39 -4.05 -5.45
CA GLU A 115 -16.62 -3.59 -4.07
C GLU A 115 -16.73 -4.77 -3.12
N LYS A 116 -15.85 -4.79 -2.12
CA LYS A 116 -15.76 -5.87 -1.16
C LYS A 116 -15.79 -5.36 0.27
N TYR A 117 -16.74 -5.88 1.05
CA TYR A 117 -16.94 -5.48 2.45
C TYR A 117 -16.45 -6.53 3.46
N LEU A 118 -16.20 -7.76 3.02
CA LEU A 118 -15.79 -8.86 3.88
C LEU A 118 -14.46 -9.45 3.38
N ASN A 119 -13.51 -9.61 4.28
CA ASN A 119 -12.26 -10.31 4.00
C ASN A 119 -12.25 -11.68 4.69
N THR A 120 -11.85 -12.68 3.97
CA THR A 120 -11.59 -14.03 4.51
C THR A 120 -10.25 -14.07 5.25
N GLU A 121 -10.05 -15.10 6.07
CA GLU A 121 -8.74 -15.33 6.73
C GLU A 121 -7.61 -15.45 5.69
N ALA A 122 -7.84 -16.14 4.56
CA ALA A 122 -6.85 -16.32 3.52
C ALA A 122 -6.43 -14.97 2.88
N GLU A 123 -7.38 -14.07 2.63
CA GLU A 123 -7.09 -12.74 2.09
C GLU A 123 -6.33 -11.87 3.06
N LEU A 124 -6.67 -11.92 4.36
CA LEU A 124 -5.92 -11.18 5.36
C LEU A 124 -4.50 -11.72 5.53
N ARG A 125 -4.28 -13.04 5.39
CA ARG A 125 -2.94 -13.64 5.38
C ARG A 125 -2.15 -13.20 4.15
N ASP A 126 -2.75 -13.22 2.97
CA ASP A 126 -2.11 -12.71 1.75
C ASP A 126 -1.75 -11.24 1.88
N MET A 127 -2.64 -10.44 2.49
CA MET A 127 -2.39 -9.01 2.78
C MET A 127 -1.19 -8.82 3.72
N LEU A 128 -1.03 -9.66 4.76
CA LEU A 128 0.14 -9.63 5.64
C LEU A 128 1.44 -9.89 4.86
N VAL A 129 1.45 -10.91 3.99
CA VAL A 129 2.62 -11.23 3.16
C VAL A 129 2.95 -10.06 2.21
N GLY A 130 1.93 -9.44 1.61
CA GLY A 130 2.08 -8.24 0.78
C GLY A 130 2.70 -7.07 1.53
N LEU A 131 2.22 -6.78 2.75
CA LEU A 131 2.72 -5.68 3.58
C LEU A 131 4.19 -5.83 3.98
N VAL A 132 4.65 -7.04 4.25
CA VAL A 132 6.07 -7.26 4.61
C VAL A 132 6.98 -7.41 3.39
N GLY A 133 6.40 -7.38 2.18
CA GLY A 133 7.10 -7.62 0.91
C GLY A 133 8.20 -6.62 0.60
N GLY A 134 7.99 -5.33 0.88
CA GLY A 134 9.01 -4.30 0.69
C GLY A 134 10.24 -4.53 1.55
N ARG A 135 10.03 -4.83 2.83
CA ARG A 135 11.09 -5.19 3.78
C ARG A 135 11.85 -6.44 3.35
N ALA A 136 11.12 -7.47 2.91
CA ALA A 136 11.71 -8.72 2.43
C ALA A 136 12.56 -8.49 1.17
N ALA A 137 12.13 -7.62 0.27
CA ALA A 137 12.90 -7.25 -0.92
C ALA A 137 14.22 -6.54 -0.57
N GLU A 138 14.21 -5.63 0.40
CA GLU A 138 15.43 -4.99 0.90
C GLU A 138 16.43 -6.04 1.42
N GLU A 139 15.99 -6.98 2.25
CA GLU A 139 16.85 -8.03 2.80
C GLU A 139 17.40 -8.95 1.70
N VAL A 140 16.56 -9.41 0.78
CA VAL A 140 16.96 -10.32 -0.31
C VAL A 140 18.00 -9.69 -1.23
N VAL A 141 17.94 -8.37 -1.43
CA VAL A 141 18.77 -7.67 -2.43
C VAL A 141 20.02 -7.06 -1.84
N PHE A 142 19.90 -6.47 -0.66
CA PHE A 142 20.94 -5.63 -0.06
C PHE A 142 21.54 -6.23 1.22
N ASP A 143 21.01 -7.34 1.71
CA ASP A 143 21.39 -7.94 3.01
C ASP A 143 21.30 -6.91 4.16
N THR A 144 20.35 -5.98 4.03
CA THR A 144 20.08 -4.92 5.01
C THR A 144 18.61 -4.53 4.95
N VAL A 145 18.20 -3.71 5.91
CA VAL A 145 16.82 -3.25 6.05
C VAL A 145 16.82 -1.79 6.45
N THR A 146 15.80 -1.05 5.98
CA THR A 146 15.69 0.39 6.24
C THR A 146 14.47 0.74 7.08
N THR A 147 14.36 2.00 7.46
CA THR A 147 13.19 2.55 8.15
C THR A 147 11.98 2.73 7.24
N GLY A 148 12.12 2.49 5.93
CA GLY A 148 11.05 2.67 4.95
C GLY A 148 9.82 1.81 5.22
N ALA A 149 10.02 0.61 5.77
CA ALA A 149 8.95 -0.34 6.07
C ALA A 149 8.15 -0.04 7.36
N ALA A 150 8.41 1.06 8.08
CA ALA A 150 7.79 1.32 9.38
C ALA A 150 6.24 1.30 9.33
N ASN A 151 5.64 1.97 8.36
CA ASN A 151 4.20 2.03 8.20
C ASN A 151 3.59 0.66 7.81
N ASP A 152 4.30 -0.12 7.01
CA ASP A 152 3.84 -1.45 6.58
C ASP A 152 3.87 -2.44 7.75
N ILE A 153 4.91 -2.36 8.58
CA ILE A 153 5.02 -3.14 9.82
C ILE A 153 3.90 -2.78 10.80
N GLU A 154 3.59 -1.49 10.95
CA GLU A 154 2.49 -1.03 11.79
C GLU A 154 1.14 -1.58 11.31
N LYS A 155 0.85 -1.47 10.01
CA LYS A 155 -0.36 -2.01 9.39
C LYS A 155 -0.43 -3.53 9.55
N ALA A 156 0.65 -4.26 9.26
CA ALA A 156 0.70 -5.70 9.41
C ALA A 156 0.43 -6.14 10.86
N THR A 157 1.03 -5.43 11.83
CA THR A 157 0.80 -5.69 13.26
C THR A 157 -0.66 -5.47 13.64
N SER A 158 -1.28 -4.39 13.14
CA SER A 158 -2.69 -4.07 13.39
C SER A 158 -3.62 -5.14 12.81
N ILE A 159 -3.38 -5.59 11.56
CA ILE A 159 -4.18 -6.64 10.92
C ILE A 159 -4.05 -7.95 11.69
N ALA A 160 -2.83 -8.42 11.97
CA ALA A 160 -2.59 -9.65 12.70
C ALA A 160 -3.27 -9.63 14.08
N ARG A 161 -3.15 -8.52 14.81
CA ARG A 161 -3.81 -8.33 16.10
C ARG A 161 -5.34 -8.39 15.99
N ASN A 162 -5.94 -7.75 14.99
CA ASN A 162 -7.38 -7.78 14.76
C ASN A 162 -7.88 -9.18 14.37
N MET A 163 -7.12 -9.93 13.57
CA MET A 163 -7.44 -11.32 13.23
C MET A 163 -7.58 -12.18 14.47
N ILE A 164 -6.69 -12.01 15.45
CA ILE A 164 -6.67 -12.76 16.69
C ILE A 164 -7.76 -12.26 17.66
N THR A 165 -7.81 -10.94 17.89
CA THR A 165 -8.59 -10.40 19.02
C THR A 165 -10.04 -10.06 18.67
N ARG A 166 -10.36 -9.81 17.40
CA ARG A 166 -11.67 -9.32 16.97
C ARG A 166 -12.40 -10.25 16.00
N TYR A 167 -11.67 -10.90 15.10
CA TYR A 167 -12.32 -11.67 14.02
C TYR A 167 -12.43 -13.16 14.33
N GLY A 168 -11.86 -13.63 15.46
CA GLY A 168 -11.94 -15.04 15.85
C GLY A 168 -11.16 -15.96 14.88
N MET A 169 -10.12 -15.43 14.23
CA MET A 169 -9.30 -16.17 13.24
C MET A 169 -8.07 -16.82 13.86
N SER A 170 -8.01 -16.92 15.20
CA SER A 170 -6.97 -17.63 15.94
C SER A 170 -7.40 -19.05 16.26
N LYS A 171 -6.54 -20.02 15.98
CA LYS A 171 -6.76 -21.41 16.40
C LYS A 171 -6.63 -21.61 17.91
N ARG A 172 -5.83 -20.75 18.57
CA ARG A 172 -5.56 -20.82 20.01
C ARG A 172 -6.74 -20.29 20.83
N PHE A 173 -7.35 -19.19 20.39
CA PHE A 173 -8.41 -18.50 21.12
C PHE A 173 -9.82 -18.76 20.59
N GLY A 174 -9.94 -19.26 19.34
CA GLY A 174 -11.23 -19.57 18.74
C GLY A 174 -12.13 -18.35 18.61
N LEU A 175 -13.42 -18.53 18.89
CA LEU A 175 -14.47 -17.51 18.73
C LEU A 175 -14.63 -16.61 19.96
N VAL A 176 -13.54 -16.22 20.61
CA VAL A 176 -13.57 -15.32 21.78
C VAL A 176 -13.20 -13.91 21.34
N GLY A 177 -14.06 -12.93 21.65
CA GLY A 177 -13.75 -11.51 21.48
C GLY A 177 -12.83 -11.03 22.60
N LEU A 178 -11.56 -10.79 22.30
CA LEU A 178 -10.52 -10.42 23.26
C LEU A 178 -10.27 -8.91 23.29
N ALA A 179 -10.92 -8.14 22.41
CA ALA A 179 -10.80 -6.70 22.35
C ALA A 179 -12.13 -6.03 21.99
N THR A 180 -12.36 -4.85 22.57
CA THR A 180 -13.49 -3.97 22.23
C THR A 180 -13.00 -2.62 21.76
N VAL A 181 -13.74 -1.99 20.84
CA VAL A 181 -13.49 -0.62 20.40
C VAL A 181 -14.21 0.31 21.38
N GLU A 182 -13.47 1.05 22.20
CA GLU A 182 -14.03 1.92 23.25
C GLU A 182 -14.77 3.16 22.71
N SER A 183 -14.47 3.61 21.49
CA SER A 183 -15.20 4.74 20.88
C SER A 183 -15.03 4.73 19.36
N GLN A 184 -16.15 4.79 18.62
CA GLN A 184 -16.15 5.02 17.18
C GLN A 184 -15.79 6.48 16.81
N TYR A 185 -15.86 7.42 17.77
CA TYR A 185 -15.70 8.86 17.53
C TYR A 185 -14.33 9.43 17.93
N LEU A 186 -13.53 8.70 18.71
CA LEU A 186 -12.20 9.11 19.17
C LEU A 186 -11.19 8.03 18.79
N GLU A 187 -10.62 8.12 17.58
CA GLU A 187 -9.47 7.33 17.06
C GLU A 187 -9.45 5.84 17.46
N GLY A 188 -10.62 5.22 17.59
CA GLY A 188 -10.78 3.78 17.70
C GLY A 188 -9.82 3.07 18.68
N ARG A 189 -9.58 3.60 19.87
CA ARG A 189 -8.75 2.91 20.86
C ARG A 189 -9.35 1.55 21.16
N THR A 190 -8.58 0.52 20.90
CA THR A 190 -8.95 -0.86 21.16
C THR A 190 -8.44 -1.22 22.55
N ALA A 191 -9.35 -1.53 23.47
CA ALA A 191 -9.00 -2.06 24.79
C ALA A 191 -9.03 -3.59 24.76
N LEU A 192 -8.02 -4.22 25.32
CA LEU A 192 -8.01 -5.66 25.52
C LEU A 192 -8.88 -6.02 26.74
N ASN A 193 -9.78 -7.00 26.56
CA ASN A 193 -10.65 -7.53 27.61
C ASN A 193 -10.22 -8.95 27.98
N CYS A 194 -9.00 -9.09 28.49
CA CYS A 194 -8.42 -10.38 28.84
C CYS A 194 -7.39 -10.22 29.96
N SER A 195 -6.95 -11.33 30.54
CA SER A 195 -5.87 -11.36 31.53
C SER A 195 -4.52 -11.00 30.91
N ASP A 196 -3.55 -10.58 31.73
CA ASP A 196 -2.18 -10.30 31.29
C ASP A 196 -1.53 -11.51 30.64
N GLU A 197 -1.81 -12.71 31.11
CA GLU A 197 -1.33 -13.97 30.52
C GLU A 197 -1.89 -14.17 29.10
N THR A 198 -3.18 -13.88 28.92
CA THR A 198 -3.82 -13.93 27.59
C THR A 198 -3.26 -12.84 26.66
N ALA A 199 -3.03 -11.64 27.19
CA ALA A 199 -2.41 -10.56 26.41
C ALA A 199 -1.00 -10.93 25.92
N ALA A 200 -0.18 -11.52 26.78
CA ALA A 200 1.13 -12.02 26.38
C ALA A 200 1.03 -13.10 25.30
N ALA A 201 0.08 -14.02 25.43
CA ALA A 201 -0.15 -15.06 24.43
C ALA A 201 -0.65 -14.51 23.07
N ILE A 202 -1.42 -13.42 23.08
CA ILE A 202 -1.80 -12.68 21.85
C ILE A 202 -0.55 -12.10 21.19
N ASP A 203 0.34 -11.46 21.96
CA ASP A 203 1.57 -10.89 21.42
C ASP A 203 2.48 -11.95 20.80
N GLU A 204 2.63 -13.12 21.43
CA GLU A 204 3.35 -14.27 20.86
C GLU A 204 2.78 -14.72 19.52
N GLU A 205 1.44 -14.82 19.42
CA GLU A 205 0.78 -15.26 18.19
C GLU A 205 0.89 -14.20 17.07
N VAL A 206 0.80 -12.91 17.40
CA VAL A 206 1.04 -11.80 16.43
C VAL A 206 2.45 -11.89 15.88
N VAL A 207 3.46 -12.05 16.74
CA VAL A 207 4.86 -12.18 16.31
C VAL A 207 5.05 -13.40 15.40
N ALA A 208 4.46 -14.54 15.77
CA ALA A 208 4.54 -15.76 14.97
C ALA A 208 3.88 -15.59 13.58
N MET A 209 2.70 -14.97 13.53
CA MET A 209 1.97 -14.73 12.29
C MET A 209 2.73 -13.79 11.34
N ILE A 210 3.30 -12.69 11.86
CA ILE A 210 4.10 -11.76 11.05
C ILE A 210 5.38 -12.45 10.56
N LYS A 211 6.03 -13.24 11.43
CA LYS A 211 7.24 -13.99 11.04
C LYS A 211 6.94 -15.00 9.93
N GLU A 212 5.86 -15.77 10.04
CA GLU A 212 5.43 -16.71 8.99
C GLU A 212 5.21 -15.99 7.66
N SER A 213 4.49 -14.84 7.70
CA SER A 213 4.25 -14.01 6.52
C SER A 213 5.55 -13.48 5.91
N TYR A 214 6.51 -13.09 6.75
CA TYR A 214 7.81 -12.60 6.31
C TYR A 214 8.67 -13.71 5.68
N ASP A 215 8.72 -14.88 6.30
CA ASP A 215 9.44 -16.05 5.76
C ASP A 215 8.86 -16.46 4.38
N GLN A 216 7.52 -16.41 4.22
CA GLN A 216 6.85 -16.63 2.93
C GLN A 216 7.22 -15.56 1.90
N ALA A 217 7.22 -14.27 2.27
CA ALA A 217 7.63 -13.18 1.39
C ALA A 217 9.08 -13.34 0.91
N LEU A 218 10.00 -13.68 1.82
CA LEU A 218 11.40 -13.95 1.47
C LEU A 218 11.54 -15.09 0.46
N GLN A 219 10.81 -16.18 0.67
CA GLN A 219 10.82 -17.32 -0.26
C GLN A 219 10.31 -16.90 -1.64
N MET A 220 9.14 -16.27 -1.71
CA MET A 220 8.54 -15.83 -2.98
C MET A 220 9.47 -14.90 -3.76
N LEU A 221 10.11 -13.95 -3.09
CA LEU A 221 11.02 -13.00 -3.75
C LEU A 221 12.34 -13.66 -4.18
N ARG A 222 12.88 -14.60 -3.42
CA ARG A 222 14.07 -15.37 -3.82
C ARG A 222 13.80 -16.22 -5.07
N GLU A 223 12.66 -16.88 -5.13
CA GLU A 223 12.24 -17.68 -6.29
C GLU A 223 11.99 -16.83 -7.55
N ASN A 224 11.61 -15.54 -7.37
CA ASN A 224 11.33 -14.62 -8.47
C ASN A 224 12.37 -13.49 -8.61
N ARG A 225 13.58 -13.71 -8.15
CA ARG A 225 14.65 -12.70 -8.09
C ARG A 225 14.93 -12.04 -9.44
N GLU A 226 15.02 -12.79 -10.52
CA GLU A 226 15.29 -12.23 -11.85
C GLU A 226 14.18 -11.29 -12.34
N LEU A 227 12.92 -11.62 -12.04
CA LEU A 227 11.79 -10.77 -12.39
C LEU A 227 11.82 -9.47 -11.56
N MET A 228 12.08 -9.58 -10.26
CA MET A 228 12.24 -8.45 -9.36
C MET A 228 13.34 -7.49 -9.84
N ASP A 229 14.51 -8.01 -10.24
CA ASP A 229 15.63 -7.21 -10.76
C ASP A 229 15.25 -6.47 -12.04
N LYS A 230 14.53 -7.12 -12.98
CA LYS A 230 14.05 -6.49 -14.21
C LYS A 230 13.06 -5.35 -13.95
N LEU A 231 12.09 -5.57 -13.06
CA LEU A 231 11.09 -4.57 -12.70
C LEU A 231 11.72 -3.36 -12.00
N ALA A 232 12.61 -3.59 -11.04
CA ALA A 232 13.31 -2.51 -10.35
C ALA A 232 14.19 -1.68 -11.30
N ALA A 233 14.93 -2.33 -12.20
CA ALA A 233 15.73 -1.65 -13.22
C ALA A 233 14.83 -0.79 -14.15
N PHE A 234 13.67 -1.30 -14.54
CA PHE A 234 12.72 -0.57 -15.38
C PHE A 234 12.19 0.68 -14.66
N LEU A 235 11.79 0.59 -13.39
CA LEU A 235 11.34 1.74 -12.60
C LEU A 235 12.42 2.82 -12.45
N ILE A 236 13.67 2.41 -12.23
CA ILE A 236 14.79 3.33 -12.13
C ILE A 236 15.01 4.03 -13.48
N CYS A 237 14.95 3.31 -14.60
CA CYS A 237 15.09 3.88 -15.94
C CYS A 237 14.01 4.90 -16.27
N LEU A 238 12.74 4.62 -15.97
CA LEU A 238 11.62 5.52 -16.26
C LEU A 238 11.79 6.91 -15.63
N LEU A 239 12.40 7.00 -14.47
CA LEU A 239 12.68 8.28 -13.81
C LEU A 239 13.80 9.08 -14.49
N TYR A 240 14.74 8.41 -15.15
CA TYR A 240 15.80 9.09 -15.91
C TYR A 240 15.33 9.62 -17.27
N THR A 241 14.28 9.03 -17.83
CA THR A 241 13.73 9.44 -19.14
C THR A 241 12.68 10.54 -19.01
N SER A 242 12.17 10.82 -17.80
CA SER A 242 11.32 11.99 -17.56
C SER A 242 12.21 13.23 -17.49
N PRO A 243 12.07 14.22 -18.39
CA PRO A 243 12.91 15.42 -18.39
C PRO A 243 12.76 16.13 -17.04
N SER A 244 13.89 16.38 -16.38
CA SER A 244 13.96 17.20 -15.19
C SER A 244 13.38 18.58 -15.49
N PRO A 245 12.67 19.23 -14.55
CA PRO A 245 12.25 20.64 -14.72
C PRO A 245 13.43 21.58 -15.03
N ARG A 246 14.66 21.18 -14.74
CA ARG A 246 15.89 21.93 -15.08
C ARG A 246 16.33 21.76 -16.53
N ASP A 247 15.84 20.75 -17.24
CA ASP A 247 16.17 20.50 -18.65
C ASP A 247 15.21 21.21 -19.63
N ARG A 248 14.30 22.01 -19.10
CA ARG A 248 13.35 22.87 -19.83
C ARG A 248 13.75 24.36 -19.73
N GLY A 249 15.03 24.61 -19.84
CA GLY A 249 15.56 25.97 -19.96
C GLY A 249 15.44 26.51 -21.38
#